data_35002c8018f783481fb2220e61a9a746
#
_entry.id   35002c8018f783481fb2220e61a9a746
#
_cell.length_a   1.000
_cell.length_b   1.000
_cell.length_c   1.000
_cell.angle_alpha   90.00
_cell.angle_beta   90.00
_cell.angle_gamma   90.00
#
_symmetry.space_group_name_H-M   'P 1'
#
loop_
_entity.id
_entity.type
_entity.pdbx_description
1 polymer ?
#
loop_
_entity_poly.entity_id
_entity_poly.type
_entity_poly.pdbx_seq_one_letter_code
_entity_poly.pdbx_strand_id
1 'polypeptide(L)'
;MKDRIVQAVLFLLATVILLPCLLLLVWMFTERWAWPALLPQRFSLRAAAEVFGRRGELLKVFFSSVLISTAVAALSAVIGVMTCRALVFYDFFGKRLMGFLTILPFMVPATVFAMGIQLTFIRMGLNNTISGVILAHLICSLPYGVRLIMDGTKALGKELEDQARVLGASPWQAFYKVSLPVLAPVILSAASMAYVVSFSQYFLTLMIGGGQVRTFSIVMVPYLQSGDRSMASVYSVLFLAVTLSVFGLYEWIGRKWTKDSEGGFYE
;
A
#
# COMPACT_ATOMS: atom_id res chain seq x y z
N MET A 1 -19.21 -26.55 -22.77
CA MET A 1 -17.81 -27.04 -22.82
C MET A 1 -16.81 -25.90 -22.56
N LYS A 2 -16.96 -24.74 -23.21
CA LYS A 2 -16.11 -23.55 -22.97
C LYS A 2 -16.09 -23.09 -21.51
N ASP A 3 -17.25 -23.04 -20.84
CA ASP A 3 -17.34 -22.56 -19.45
C ASP A 3 -16.61 -23.45 -18.45
N ARG A 4 -16.64 -24.77 -18.65
CA ARG A 4 -15.88 -25.72 -17.80
C ARG A 4 -14.36 -25.58 -17.97
N ILE A 5 -13.91 -25.32 -19.19
CA ILE A 5 -12.49 -25.09 -19.49
C ILE A 5 -12.04 -23.77 -18.82
N VAL A 6 -12.84 -22.70 -18.96
CA VAL A 6 -12.55 -21.41 -18.32
C VAL A 6 -12.51 -21.55 -16.80
N GLN A 7 -13.48 -22.25 -16.20
CA GLN A 7 -13.49 -22.52 -14.76
C GLN A 7 -12.26 -23.32 -14.30
N ALA A 8 -11.86 -24.35 -15.05
CA ALA A 8 -10.67 -25.15 -14.74
C ALA A 8 -9.38 -24.32 -14.81
N VAL A 9 -9.26 -23.46 -15.84
CA VAL A 9 -8.11 -22.54 -15.98
C VAL A 9 -8.08 -21.53 -14.82
N LEU A 10 -9.23 -20.93 -14.47
CA LEU A 10 -9.31 -19.99 -13.35
C LEU A 10 -8.96 -20.65 -12.01
N PHE A 11 -9.46 -21.87 -11.80
CA PHE A 11 -9.12 -22.65 -10.60
C PHE A 11 -7.63 -22.99 -10.53
N LEU A 12 -7.04 -23.41 -11.65
CA LEU A 12 -5.61 -23.70 -11.74
C LEU A 12 -4.79 -22.42 -11.44
N LEU A 13 -5.13 -21.29 -12.04
CA LEU A 13 -4.46 -20.02 -11.80
C LEU A 13 -4.58 -19.59 -10.33
N ALA A 14 -5.76 -19.68 -9.74
CA ALA A 14 -5.98 -19.39 -8.33
C ALA A 14 -5.13 -20.30 -7.43
N THR A 15 -5.07 -21.60 -7.74
CA THR A 15 -4.26 -22.57 -7.00
C THR A 15 -2.77 -22.23 -7.09
N VAL A 16 -2.25 -21.92 -8.27
CA VAL A 16 -0.84 -21.53 -8.46
C VAL A 16 -0.48 -20.27 -7.67
N ILE A 17 -1.41 -19.29 -7.58
CA ILE A 17 -1.19 -18.06 -6.81
C ILE A 17 -1.28 -18.31 -5.30
N LEU A 18 -2.22 -19.12 -4.85
CA LEU A 18 -2.46 -19.36 -3.42
C LEU A 18 -1.50 -20.42 -2.81
N LEU A 19 -0.99 -21.34 -3.62
CA LEU A 19 -0.11 -22.41 -3.15
C LEU A 19 1.13 -21.89 -2.38
N PRO A 20 1.88 -20.88 -2.86
CA PRO A 20 3.01 -20.33 -2.09
C PRO A 20 2.58 -19.77 -0.73
N CYS A 21 1.41 -19.11 -0.66
CA CYS A 21 0.88 -18.60 0.60
C CYS A 21 0.52 -19.72 1.58
N LEU A 22 -0.06 -20.82 1.09
CA LEU A 22 -0.34 -22.00 1.90
C LEU A 22 0.94 -22.70 2.37
N LEU A 23 1.98 -22.72 1.54
CA LEU A 23 3.29 -23.27 1.92
C LEU A 23 3.94 -22.44 3.06
N LEU A 24 3.72 -21.14 3.14
CA LEU A 24 4.18 -20.33 4.28
C LEU A 24 3.55 -20.80 5.59
N LEU A 25 2.25 -21.18 5.57
CA LEU A 25 1.58 -21.73 6.76
C LEU A 25 2.21 -23.05 7.20
N VAL A 26 2.63 -23.90 6.27
CA VAL A 26 3.33 -25.17 6.58
C VAL A 26 4.73 -24.88 7.12
N TRP A 27 5.48 -23.98 6.48
CA TRP A 27 6.82 -23.60 6.92
C TRP A 27 6.84 -22.94 8.31
N MET A 28 5.81 -22.22 8.67
CA MET A 28 5.65 -21.58 9.99
C MET A 28 5.74 -22.62 11.13
N PHE A 29 5.28 -23.86 10.90
CA PHE A 29 5.28 -24.95 11.87
C PHE A 29 6.39 -25.99 11.61
N THR A 30 7.35 -25.70 10.72
CA THR A 30 8.37 -26.65 10.32
C THR A 30 9.73 -26.23 10.90
N GLU A 31 10.39 -27.15 11.61
CA GLU A 31 11.76 -26.94 12.07
C GLU A 31 12.78 -27.36 11.02
N ARG A 32 12.52 -28.48 10.35
CA ARG A 32 13.43 -29.03 9.35
C ARG A 32 12.66 -29.56 8.14
N TRP A 33 12.98 -28.99 6.99
CA TRP A 33 12.52 -29.45 5.69
C TRP A 33 13.66 -29.30 4.68
N ALA A 34 14.50 -30.32 4.63
CA ALA A 34 15.68 -30.34 3.78
C ALA A 34 15.37 -31.00 2.44
N TRP A 35 15.89 -30.40 1.37
CA TRP A 35 15.91 -31.05 0.05
C TRP A 35 16.68 -32.40 0.12
N PRO A 36 16.21 -33.47 -0.53
CA PRO A 36 15.11 -33.60 -1.50
C PRO A 36 13.75 -34.03 -0.90
N ALA A 37 13.54 -33.95 0.40
CA ALA A 37 12.30 -34.40 1.02
C ALA A 37 11.09 -33.56 0.53
N LEU A 38 10.01 -34.24 0.11
CA LEU A 38 8.77 -33.64 -0.34
C LEU A 38 7.88 -33.17 0.81
N LEU A 39 8.07 -33.71 2.02
CA LEU A 39 7.31 -33.40 3.21
C LEU A 39 8.24 -32.93 4.34
N PRO A 40 7.73 -32.11 5.28
CA PRO A 40 8.47 -31.70 6.46
C PRO A 40 8.96 -32.89 7.27
N GLN A 41 10.22 -32.86 7.69
CA GLN A 41 10.83 -33.95 8.47
C GLN A 41 10.55 -33.78 9.97
N ARG A 42 10.44 -32.52 10.45
CA ARG A 42 10.13 -32.20 11.85
C ARG A 42 9.24 -30.98 11.93
N PHE A 43 8.21 -31.08 12.74
CA PHE A 43 7.33 -29.94 13.10
C PHE A 43 7.76 -29.36 14.44
N SER A 44 7.69 -28.04 14.58
CA SER A 44 8.01 -27.31 15.81
C SER A 44 7.27 -25.98 15.86
N LEU A 45 6.92 -25.57 17.06
CA LEU A 45 6.37 -24.23 17.35
C LEU A 45 7.47 -23.22 17.72
N ARG A 46 8.77 -23.58 17.61
CA ARG A 46 9.91 -22.74 18.03
C ARG A 46 9.82 -21.33 17.47
N ALA A 47 9.66 -21.19 16.16
CA ALA A 47 9.63 -19.89 15.50
C ALA A 47 8.43 -19.04 15.97
N ALA A 48 7.25 -19.62 16.06
CA ALA A 48 6.06 -18.94 16.57
C ALA A 48 6.26 -18.53 18.03
N ALA A 49 6.74 -19.45 18.89
CA ALA A 49 7.00 -19.17 20.29
C ALA A 49 8.04 -18.05 20.49
N GLU A 50 9.10 -18.01 19.68
CA GLU A 50 10.12 -16.97 19.74
C GLU A 50 9.57 -15.60 19.33
N VAL A 51 8.83 -15.52 18.21
CA VAL A 51 8.23 -14.26 17.74
C VAL A 51 7.21 -13.74 18.75
N PHE A 52 6.30 -14.60 19.22
CA PHE A 52 5.29 -14.20 20.21
C PHE A 52 5.86 -14.04 21.62
N GLY A 53 7.01 -14.63 21.95
CA GLY A 53 7.73 -14.40 23.21
C GLY A 53 8.26 -12.96 23.32
N ARG A 54 8.56 -12.32 22.18
CA ARG A 54 9.02 -10.92 22.09
C ARG A 54 7.87 -9.92 21.82
N ARG A 55 6.70 -10.15 22.43
CA ARG A 55 5.46 -9.38 22.15
C ARG A 55 5.65 -7.87 22.19
N GLY A 56 6.42 -7.36 23.17
CA GLY A 56 6.62 -5.91 23.31
C GLY A 56 7.38 -5.30 22.14
N GLU A 57 8.37 -5.99 21.60
CA GLU A 57 9.12 -5.55 20.42
C GLU A 57 8.27 -5.69 19.14
N LEU A 58 7.58 -6.81 19.00
CA LEU A 58 6.68 -7.07 17.88
C LEU A 58 5.58 -5.99 17.77
N LEU A 59 4.93 -5.64 18.88
CA LEU A 59 3.90 -4.61 18.90
C LEU A 59 4.47 -3.22 18.53
N LYS A 60 5.64 -2.84 19.05
CA LYS A 60 6.28 -1.56 18.68
C LYS A 60 6.54 -1.47 17.19
N VAL A 61 7.11 -2.53 16.60
CA VAL A 61 7.39 -2.59 15.16
C VAL A 61 6.10 -2.58 14.34
N PHE A 62 5.08 -3.28 14.82
CA PHE A 62 3.75 -3.30 14.21
C PHE A 62 3.13 -1.89 14.17
N PHE A 63 3.03 -1.23 15.33
CA PHE A 63 2.45 0.12 15.41
C PHE A 63 3.24 1.14 14.59
N SER A 64 4.58 1.08 14.62
CA SER A 64 5.43 1.93 13.80
C SER A 64 5.12 1.75 12.30
N SER A 65 5.03 0.51 11.83
CA SER A 65 4.74 0.21 10.42
C SER A 65 3.36 0.67 10.00
N VAL A 66 2.34 0.36 10.81
CA VAL A 66 0.95 0.77 10.53
C VAL A 66 0.82 2.29 10.52
N LEU A 67 1.43 2.98 11.51
CA LEU A 67 1.38 4.44 11.60
C LEU A 67 2.04 5.10 10.38
N ILE A 68 3.28 4.68 10.04
CA ILE A 68 4.01 5.22 8.88
C ILE A 68 3.21 4.99 7.60
N SER A 69 2.75 3.76 7.36
CA SER A 69 2.05 3.41 6.13
C SER A 69 0.68 4.09 6.02
N THR A 70 -0.04 4.28 7.14
CA THR A 70 -1.30 5.03 7.17
C THR A 70 -1.06 6.52 6.90
N ALA A 71 -0.01 7.11 7.47
CA ALA A 71 0.35 8.49 7.18
C ALA A 71 0.70 8.69 5.70
N VAL A 72 1.48 7.77 5.12
CA VAL A 72 1.80 7.77 3.68
C VAL A 72 0.54 7.62 2.84
N ALA A 73 -0.36 6.72 3.19
CA ALA A 73 -1.62 6.50 2.47
C ALA A 73 -2.51 7.74 2.49
N ALA A 74 -2.66 8.37 3.65
CA ALA A 74 -3.45 9.61 3.80
C ALA A 74 -2.84 10.77 2.99
N LEU A 75 -1.53 10.99 3.09
CA LEU A 75 -0.84 12.02 2.32
C LEU A 75 -0.92 11.75 0.81
N SER A 76 -0.73 10.49 0.39
CA SER A 76 -0.84 10.07 -1.01
C SER A 76 -2.26 10.31 -1.56
N ALA A 77 -3.29 10.04 -0.77
CA ALA A 77 -4.68 10.31 -1.16
C ALA A 77 -4.93 11.81 -1.35
N VAL A 78 -4.53 12.65 -0.39
CA VAL A 78 -4.73 14.10 -0.46
C VAL A 78 -3.97 14.70 -1.64
N ILE A 79 -2.67 14.43 -1.75
CA ILE A 79 -1.82 14.95 -2.83
C ILE A 79 -2.29 14.39 -4.18
N GLY A 80 -2.67 13.10 -4.23
CA GLY A 80 -3.21 12.46 -5.42
C GLY A 80 -4.46 13.13 -5.93
N VAL A 81 -5.44 13.41 -5.07
CA VAL A 81 -6.67 14.13 -5.45
C VAL A 81 -6.36 15.53 -5.98
N MET A 82 -5.53 16.31 -5.28
CA MET A 82 -5.15 17.65 -5.72
C MET A 82 -4.42 17.63 -7.07
N THR A 83 -3.46 16.72 -7.23
CA THR A 83 -2.68 16.55 -8.48
C THR A 83 -3.59 16.13 -9.63
N CYS A 84 -4.46 15.14 -9.42
CA CYS A 84 -5.35 14.65 -10.47
C CYS A 84 -6.34 15.72 -10.92
N ARG A 85 -6.95 16.45 -9.99
CA ARG A 85 -7.84 17.59 -10.32
C ARG A 85 -7.11 18.65 -11.14
N ALA A 86 -5.88 19.01 -10.74
CA ALA A 86 -5.08 19.97 -11.48
C ALA A 86 -4.78 19.48 -12.91
N LEU A 87 -4.35 18.24 -13.05
CA LEU A 87 -3.98 17.66 -14.34
C LEU A 87 -5.17 17.37 -15.27
N VAL A 88 -6.35 17.09 -14.72
CA VAL A 88 -7.54 16.76 -15.53
C VAL A 88 -8.33 18.00 -15.90
N PHE A 89 -8.59 18.89 -14.95
CA PHE A 89 -9.55 19.99 -15.12
C PHE A 89 -8.96 21.34 -15.52
N TYR A 90 -7.62 21.49 -15.41
CA TYR A 90 -6.98 22.78 -15.67
C TYR A 90 -5.86 22.64 -16.71
N ASP A 91 -5.69 23.71 -17.49
CA ASP A 91 -4.53 23.89 -18.35
C ASP A 91 -3.61 24.95 -17.75
N PHE A 92 -2.35 24.60 -17.56
CA PHE A 92 -1.34 25.45 -16.96
C PHE A 92 0.06 25.17 -17.54
N PHE A 93 0.92 26.14 -17.40
CA PHE A 93 2.32 25.99 -17.81
C PHE A 93 2.99 24.86 -17.01
N GLY A 94 3.66 23.94 -17.71
CA GLY A 94 4.31 22.80 -17.06
C GLY A 94 3.42 21.57 -16.81
N LYS A 95 2.13 21.57 -17.21
CA LYS A 95 1.21 20.43 -17.05
C LYS A 95 1.81 19.10 -17.53
N ARG A 96 2.47 19.12 -18.73
CA ARG A 96 3.12 17.92 -19.29
C ARG A 96 4.27 17.42 -18.42
N LEU A 97 5.09 18.35 -17.91
CA LEU A 97 6.19 18.03 -17.00
C LEU A 97 5.67 17.44 -15.69
N MET A 98 4.63 18.07 -15.11
CA MET A 98 4.02 17.56 -13.89
C MET A 98 3.42 16.16 -14.10
N GLY A 99 2.74 15.91 -15.21
CA GLY A 99 2.27 14.57 -15.58
C GLY A 99 3.40 13.56 -15.73
N PHE A 100 4.52 13.95 -16.31
CA PHE A 100 5.72 13.10 -16.41
C PHE A 100 6.32 12.80 -15.03
N LEU A 101 6.44 13.81 -14.16
CA LEU A 101 6.97 13.64 -12.80
C LEU A 101 6.14 12.66 -11.94
N THR A 102 4.83 12.55 -12.18
CA THR A 102 4.01 11.56 -11.48
C THR A 102 4.34 10.12 -11.86
N ILE A 103 4.97 9.88 -13.02
CA ILE A 103 5.31 8.55 -13.51
C ILE A 103 6.81 8.24 -13.26
N LEU A 104 7.62 9.27 -13.10
CA LEU A 104 9.08 9.15 -12.98
C LEU A 104 9.54 8.11 -11.94
N PRO A 105 8.95 8.01 -10.71
CA PRO A 105 9.36 7.02 -9.73
C PRO A 105 9.18 5.57 -10.17
N PHE A 106 8.29 5.28 -11.14
CA PHE A 106 8.17 3.95 -11.72
C PHE A 106 9.33 3.58 -12.65
N MET A 107 9.96 4.57 -13.24
CA MET A 107 11.04 4.36 -14.22
C MET A 107 12.40 4.16 -13.55
N VAL A 108 12.52 4.58 -12.30
CA VAL A 108 13.77 4.50 -11.54
C VAL A 108 13.72 3.28 -10.61
N PRO A 109 14.70 2.36 -10.67
CA PRO A 109 14.79 1.27 -9.71
C PRO A 109 14.83 1.80 -8.28
N ALA A 110 14.01 1.20 -7.38
CA ALA A 110 13.84 1.68 -6.00
C ALA A 110 15.18 1.79 -5.23
N THR A 111 16.13 0.92 -5.51
CA THR A 111 17.46 0.94 -4.90
C THR A 111 18.27 2.16 -5.35
N VAL A 112 18.27 2.46 -6.66
CA VAL A 112 18.97 3.63 -7.22
C VAL A 112 18.34 4.92 -6.70
N PHE A 113 17.01 4.96 -6.67
CA PHE A 113 16.28 6.09 -6.11
C PHE A 113 16.62 6.32 -4.63
N ALA A 114 16.65 5.26 -3.82
CA ALA A 114 16.96 5.36 -2.40
C ALA A 114 18.38 5.90 -2.15
N MET A 115 19.37 5.42 -2.92
CA MET A 115 20.76 5.92 -2.84
C MET A 115 20.85 7.38 -3.28
N GLY A 116 20.14 7.76 -4.34
CA GLY A 116 20.15 9.14 -4.83
C GLY A 116 19.52 10.14 -3.86
N ILE A 117 18.37 9.79 -3.28
CA ILE A 117 17.65 10.68 -2.34
C ILE A 117 18.34 10.75 -0.97
N GLN A 118 19.05 9.70 -0.55
CA GLN A 118 19.70 9.63 0.77
C GLN A 118 20.63 10.81 1.01
N LEU A 119 21.48 11.17 0.04
CA LEU A 119 22.40 12.30 0.19
C LEU A 119 21.65 13.62 0.39
N THR A 120 20.55 13.81 -0.32
CA THR A 120 19.69 14.99 -0.17
C THR A 120 19.05 15.02 1.22
N PHE A 121 18.54 13.87 1.70
CA PHE A 121 17.91 13.76 3.01
C PHE A 121 18.91 13.93 4.16
N ILE A 122 20.16 13.50 4.01
CA ILE A 122 21.24 13.80 4.97
C ILE A 122 21.46 15.32 5.07
N ARG A 123 21.57 16.01 3.94
CA ARG A 123 21.76 17.46 3.91
C ARG A 123 20.56 18.24 4.48
N MET A 124 19.36 17.72 4.36
CA MET A 124 18.13 18.30 4.89
C MET A 124 17.88 17.94 6.38
N GLY A 125 18.71 17.07 6.98
CA GLY A 125 18.48 16.58 8.33
C GLY A 125 17.30 15.62 8.47
N LEU A 126 16.84 15.04 7.36
CA LEU A 126 15.71 14.10 7.33
C LEU A 126 16.14 12.64 7.46
N ASN A 127 17.44 12.36 7.32
CA ASN A 127 17.95 11.00 7.49
C ASN A 127 17.82 10.55 8.95
N ASN A 128 17.57 9.26 9.17
CA ASN A 128 17.34 8.65 10.50
C ASN A 128 16.09 9.20 11.23
N THR A 129 15.12 9.74 10.50
CA THR A 129 13.88 10.29 11.06
C THR A 129 12.65 9.60 10.48
N ILE A 130 11.57 9.58 11.26
CA ILE A 130 10.26 9.06 10.80
C ILE A 130 9.72 9.91 9.65
N SER A 131 9.87 11.23 9.72
CA SER A 131 9.45 12.15 8.64
C SER A 131 10.17 11.89 7.33
N GLY A 132 11.48 11.63 7.38
CA GLY A 132 12.27 11.25 6.20
C GLY A 132 11.78 9.94 5.59
N VAL A 133 11.51 8.93 6.41
CA VAL A 133 10.95 7.66 5.93
C VAL A 133 9.57 7.86 5.29
N ILE A 134 8.67 8.62 5.94
CA ILE A 134 7.34 8.93 5.40
C ILE A 134 7.46 9.64 4.05
N LEU A 135 8.32 10.65 3.92
CA LEU A 135 8.51 11.37 2.65
C LEU A 135 9.08 10.48 1.55
N ALA A 136 10.07 9.63 1.87
CA ALA A 136 10.64 8.70 0.89
C ALA A 136 9.60 7.68 0.40
N HIS A 137 8.81 7.12 1.32
CA HIS A 137 7.74 6.20 0.99
C HIS A 137 6.63 6.88 0.19
N LEU A 138 6.30 8.14 0.52
CA LEU A 138 5.31 8.94 -0.19
C LEU A 138 5.70 9.13 -1.66
N ILE A 139 6.95 9.50 -1.94
CA ILE A 139 7.42 9.68 -3.32
C ILE A 139 7.26 8.39 -4.12
N CYS A 140 7.57 7.22 -3.54
CA CYS A 140 7.42 5.93 -4.20
C CYS A 140 5.97 5.45 -4.34
N SER A 141 5.07 5.84 -3.43
CA SER A 141 3.66 5.41 -3.46
C SER A 141 2.74 6.35 -4.25
N LEU A 142 3.12 7.64 -4.37
CA LEU A 142 2.34 8.64 -5.13
C LEU A 142 1.94 8.20 -6.54
N PRO A 143 2.82 7.62 -7.38
CA PRO A 143 2.46 7.21 -8.72
C PRO A 143 1.26 6.25 -8.77
N TYR A 144 1.19 5.31 -7.83
CA TYR A 144 0.08 4.35 -7.74
C TYR A 144 -1.24 5.03 -7.40
N GLY A 145 -1.21 5.92 -6.39
CA GLY A 145 -2.38 6.69 -5.97
C GLY A 145 -2.87 7.64 -7.06
N VAL A 146 -1.95 8.42 -7.65
CA VAL A 146 -2.27 9.37 -8.72
C VAL A 146 -2.87 8.66 -9.93
N ARG A 147 -2.34 7.50 -10.32
CA ARG A 147 -2.87 6.75 -11.47
C ARG A 147 -4.33 6.35 -11.28
N LEU A 148 -4.66 5.75 -10.13
CA LEU A 148 -6.03 5.31 -9.83
C LEU A 148 -6.99 6.50 -9.73
N ILE A 149 -6.62 7.55 -8.99
CA ILE A 149 -7.46 8.73 -8.81
C ILE A 149 -7.63 9.48 -10.13
N MET A 150 -6.61 9.54 -10.99
CA MET A 150 -6.69 10.19 -12.29
C MET A 150 -7.73 9.54 -13.20
N ASP A 151 -7.75 8.22 -13.27
CA ASP A 151 -8.72 7.49 -14.09
C ASP A 151 -10.15 7.71 -13.55
N GLY A 152 -10.35 7.70 -12.23
CA GLY A 152 -11.64 8.05 -11.60
C GLY A 152 -12.05 9.52 -11.83
N THR A 153 -11.10 10.46 -11.72
CA THR A 153 -11.36 11.89 -11.94
C THR A 153 -11.75 12.18 -13.40
N LYS A 154 -11.11 11.50 -14.37
CA LYS A 154 -11.49 11.60 -15.79
C LYS A 154 -12.87 11.03 -16.06
N ALA A 155 -13.20 9.89 -15.43
CA ALA A 155 -14.51 9.26 -15.58
C ALA A 155 -15.64 10.09 -14.98
N LEU A 156 -15.38 10.78 -13.86
CA LEU A 156 -16.34 11.68 -13.23
C LEU A 156 -16.65 12.91 -14.12
N GLY A 157 -15.63 13.46 -14.77
CA GLY A 157 -15.73 14.72 -15.49
C GLY A 157 -15.91 15.94 -14.58
N LYS A 158 -16.22 17.08 -15.20
CA LYS A 158 -16.44 18.36 -14.49
C LYS A 158 -17.92 18.74 -14.43
N GLU A 159 -18.74 18.06 -15.20
CA GLU A 159 -20.14 18.38 -15.48
C GLU A 159 -20.97 18.44 -14.19
N LEU A 160 -20.76 17.50 -13.26
CA LEU A 160 -21.49 17.47 -11.98
C LEU A 160 -21.16 18.66 -11.08
N GLU A 161 -19.88 19.08 -11.04
CA GLU A 161 -19.47 20.27 -10.30
C GLU A 161 -20.03 21.54 -10.94
N ASP A 162 -20.02 21.63 -12.27
CA ASP A 162 -20.53 22.79 -12.99
C ASP A 162 -22.05 22.91 -12.83
N GLN A 163 -22.81 21.79 -12.85
CA GLN A 163 -24.24 21.76 -12.51
C GLN A 163 -24.52 22.26 -11.09
N ALA A 164 -23.77 21.77 -10.10
CA ALA A 164 -23.91 22.23 -8.72
C ALA A 164 -23.62 23.73 -8.58
N ARG A 165 -22.65 24.25 -9.33
CA ARG A 165 -22.32 25.69 -9.35
C ARG A 165 -23.40 26.56 -9.99
N VAL A 166 -24.04 26.06 -11.04
CA VAL A 166 -25.20 26.71 -11.66
C VAL A 166 -26.36 26.81 -10.65
N LEU A 167 -26.51 25.82 -9.78
CA LEU A 167 -27.50 25.82 -8.68
C LEU A 167 -27.05 26.66 -7.46
N GLY A 168 -25.96 27.43 -7.56
CA GLY A 168 -25.49 28.33 -6.52
C GLY A 168 -24.47 27.77 -5.54
N ALA A 169 -23.96 26.53 -5.74
CA ALA A 169 -22.91 26.00 -4.88
C ALA A 169 -21.56 26.72 -5.12
N SER A 170 -20.84 27.02 -4.04
CA SER A 170 -19.45 27.50 -4.16
C SER A 170 -18.55 26.37 -4.72
N PRO A 171 -17.37 26.71 -5.30
CA PRO A 171 -16.44 25.69 -5.82
C PRO A 171 -16.05 24.64 -4.79
N TRP A 172 -15.90 25.05 -3.52
CA TRP A 172 -15.59 24.14 -2.41
C TRP A 172 -16.77 23.22 -2.05
N GLN A 173 -17.99 23.77 -2.06
CA GLN A 173 -19.21 22.98 -1.83
C GLN A 173 -19.43 21.96 -2.95
N ALA A 174 -19.27 22.37 -4.21
CA ALA A 174 -19.36 21.46 -5.35
C ALA A 174 -18.33 20.31 -5.26
N PHE A 175 -17.08 20.62 -4.91
CA PHE A 175 -16.07 19.58 -4.68
C PHE A 175 -16.42 18.66 -3.52
N TYR A 176 -16.66 19.24 -2.32
CA TYR A 176 -16.78 18.46 -1.09
C TYR A 176 -18.10 17.67 -1.01
N LYS A 177 -19.21 18.24 -1.54
CA LYS A 177 -20.53 17.61 -1.47
C LYS A 177 -20.88 16.76 -2.69
N VAL A 178 -20.23 16.97 -3.83
CA VAL A 178 -20.56 16.26 -5.08
C VAL A 178 -19.39 15.37 -5.52
N SER A 179 -18.23 15.94 -5.85
CA SER A 179 -17.13 15.15 -6.43
C SER A 179 -16.47 14.23 -5.44
N LEU A 180 -16.20 14.69 -4.23
CA LEU A 180 -15.48 13.92 -3.22
C LEU A 180 -16.23 12.65 -2.81
N PRO A 181 -17.54 12.65 -2.54
CA PRO A 181 -18.29 11.43 -2.25
C PRO A 181 -18.27 10.40 -3.40
N VAL A 182 -18.42 10.88 -4.64
CA VAL A 182 -18.39 10.00 -5.83
C VAL A 182 -17.00 9.41 -6.05
N LEU A 183 -15.94 10.18 -5.79
CA LEU A 183 -14.54 9.70 -5.91
C LEU A 183 -14.07 8.90 -4.69
N ALA A 184 -14.80 8.92 -3.57
CA ALA A 184 -14.36 8.30 -2.32
C ALA A 184 -13.96 6.82 -2.47
N PRO A 185 -14.68 5.94 -3.18
CA PRO A 185 -14.26 4.55 -3.36
C PRO A 185 -12.91 4.43 -4.08
N VAL A 186 -12.69 5.28 -5.09
CA VAL A 186 -11.43 5.31 -5.86
C VAL A 186 -10.28 5.85 -5.00
N ILE A 187 -10.54 6.90 -4.21
CA ILE A 187 -9.57 7.49 -3.28
C ILE A 187 -9.17 6.47 -2.20
N LEU A 188 -10.13 5.73 -1.65
CA LEU A 188 -9.84 4.68 -0.67
C LEU A 188 -9.04 3.52 -1.28
N SER A 189 -9.35 3.13 -2.51
CA SER A 189 -8.56 2.14 -3.25
C SER A 189 -7.13 2.62 -3.50
N ALA A 190 -6.95 3.89 -3.86
CA ALA A 190 -5.64 4.51 -4.03
C ALA A 190 -4.87 4.60 -2.70
N ALA A 191 -5.54 4.94 -1.61
CA ALA A 191 -4.95 4.98 -0.27
C ALA A 191 -4.53 3.58 0.19
N SER A 192 -5.36 2.55 -0.01
CA SER A 192 -5.00 1.18 0.33
C SER A 192 -3.80 0.68 -0.48
N MET A 193 -3.72 1.02 -1.76
CA MET A 193 -2.54 0.69 -2.58
C MET A 193 -1.29 1.40 -2.08
N ALA A 194 -1.36 2.69 -1.76
CA ALA A 194 -0.25 3.45 -1.19
C ALA A 194 0.19 2.89 0.18
N TYR A 195 -0.78 2.43 1.00
CA TYR A 195 -0.50 1.73 2.25
C TYR A 195 0.32 0.46 2.01
N VAL A 196 -0.13 -0.42 1.11
CA VAL A 196 0.56 -1.69 0.81
C VAL A 196 1.98 -1.43 0.29
N VAL A 197 2.14 -0.48 -0.63
CA VAL A 197 3.45 -0.07 -1.15
C VAL A 197 4.34 0.40 -0.03
N SER A 198 3.87 1.30 0.84
CA SER A 198 4.64 1.81 1.98
C SER A 198 4.99 0.71 3.00
N PHE A 199 4.02 -0.15 3.35
CA PHE A 199 4.21 -1.21 4.33
C PHE A 199 5.25 -2.26 3.89
N SER A 200 5.38 -2.48 2.58
CA SER A 200 6.34 -3.42 1.98
C SER A 200 7.74 -2.82 1.76
N GLN A 201 7.95 -1.51 2.00
CA GLN A 201 9.24 -0.87 1.75
C GLN A 201 10.29 -1.29 2.79
N TYR A 202 11.23 -2.11 2.34
CA TYR A 202 12.39 -2.51 3.12
C TYR A 202 13.59 -1.59 2.87
N PHE A 203 14.02 -1.51 1.61
CA PHE A 203 15.30 -0.89 1.25
C PHE A 203 15.32 0.62 1.53
N LEU A 204 14.22 1.32 1.20
CA LEU A 204 14.07 2.74 1.52
C LEU A 204 14.10 2.99 3.02
N THR A 205 13.36 2.17 3.79
CA THR A 205 13.37 2.29 5.26
C THR A 205 14.76 2.02 5.82
N LEU A 206 15.49 1.05 5.28
CA LEU A 206 16.85 0.73 5.71
C LEU A 206 17.80 1.92 5.47
N MET A 207 17.77 2.48 4.24
CA MET A 207 18.66 3.57 3.84
C MET A 207 18.36 4.89 4.54
N ILE A 208 17.08 5.28 4.59
CA ILE A 208 16.66 6.57 5.13
C ILE A 208 16.45 6.52 6.64
N GLY A 209 15.94 5.40 7.15
CA GLY A 209 15.68 5.22 8.58
C GLY A 209 16.91 4.85 9.40
N GLY A 210 18.00 4.40 8.76
CA GLY A 210 19.32 4.16 9.38
C GLY A 210 19.28 3.30 10.64
N GLY A 211 18.35 2.36 10.76
CA GLY A 211 18.16 1.53 11.95
C GLY A 211 17.41 2.21 13.11
N GLN A 212 17.20 3.52 13.07
CA GLN A 212 16.42 4.26 14.08
C GLN A 212 14.92 4.03 13.87
N VAL A 213 14.47 3.98 12.61
CA VAL A 213 13.09 3.71 12.27
C VAL A 213 12.95 2.21 11.97
N ARG A 214 12.31 1.49 12.89
CA ARG A 214 12.08 0.05 12.75
C ARG A 214 10.67 -0.20 12.22
N THR A 215 10.59 -0.84 11.05
CA THR A 215 9.34 -1.31 10.45
C THR A 215 9.32 -2.83 10.39
N PHE A 216 8.14 -3.38 10.09
CA PHE A 216 7.93 -4.82 9.99
C PHE A 216 8.84 -5.44 8.92
N SER A 217 8.99 -4.77 7.77
CA SER A 217 9.88 -5.19 6.68
C SER A 217 11.34 -5.25 7.12
N ILE A 218 11.81 -4.30 7.94
CA ILE A 218 13.19 -4.27 8.47
C ILE A 218 13.47 -5.48 9.37
N VAL A 219 12.48 -5.94 10.12
CA VAL A 219 12.65 -7.11 11.00
C VAL A 219 12.53 -8.42 10.22
N MET A 220 11.61 -8.47 9.24
CA MET A 220 11.31 -9.68 8.46
C MET A 220 12.43 -10.06 7.47
N VAL A 221 12.94 -9.10 6.70
CA VAL A 221 13.85 -9.39 5.58
C VAL A 221 15.16 -10.06 5.99
N PRO A 222 15.81 -9.75 7.11
CA PRO A 222 17.00 -10.46 7.56
C PRO A 222 16.78 -11.98 7.74
N TYR A 223 15.59 -12.42 8.20
CA TYR A 223 15.27 -13.85 8.30
C TYR A 223 15.11 -14.51 6.93
N LEU A 224 14.60 -13.79 5.92
CA LEU A 224 14.56 -14.26 4.54
C LEU A 224 15.97 -14.45 3.97
N GLN A 225 16.90 -13.56 4.31
CA GLN A 225 18.28 -13.59 3.84
C GLN A 225 19.14 -14.62 4.58
N SER A 226 18.91 -14.82 5.87
CA SER A 226 19.65 -15.80 6.68
C SER A 226 19.29 -17.25 6.39
N GLY A 227 18.17 -17.50 5.67
CA GLY A 227 17.70 -18.85 5.37
C GLY A 227 16.92 -19.52 6.51
N ASP A 228 16.64 -18.82 7.62
CA ASP A 228 15.70 -19.31 8.65
C ASP A 228 14.27 -19.23 8.13
N ARG A 229 13.89 -20.22 7.33
CA ARG A 229 12.61 -20.27 6.65
C ARG A 229 11.43 -20.29 7.61
N SER A 230 11.56 -20.88 8.78
CA SER A 230 10.50 -20.96 9.79
C SER A 230 10.21 -19.57 10.36
N MET A 231 11.24 -18.83 10.78
CA MET A 231 11.11 -17.45 11.26
C MET A 231 10.58 -16.54 10.15
N ALA A 232 11.17 -16.63 8.95
CA ALA A 232 10.71 -15.86 7.79
C ALA A 232 9.23 -16.09 7.49
N SER A 233 8.75 -17.36 7.60
CA SER A 233 7.36 -17.71 7.34
C SER A 233 6.41 -17.17 8.40
N VAL A 234 6.78 -17.18 9.69
CA VAL A 234 5.97 -16.56 10.76
C VAL A 234 5.79 -15.07 10.48
N TYR A 235 6.87 -14.35 10.19
CA TYR A 235 6.79 -12.93 9.85
C TYR A 235 6.01 -12.68 8.57
N SER A 236 6.16 -13.53 7.53
CA SER A 236 5.41 -13.40 6.27
C SER A 236 3.91 -13.60 6.47
N VAL A 237 3.51 -14.58 7.28
CA VAL A 237 2.10 -14.81 7.63
C VAL A 237 1.53 -13.63 8.40
N LEU A 238 2.26 -13.09 9.37
CA LEU A 238 1.86 -11.88 10.10
C LEU A 238 1.76 -10.67 9.15
N PHE A 239 2.73 -10.50 8.24
CA PHE A 239 2.69 -9.46 7.22
C PHE A 239 1.43 -9.53 6.36
N LEU A 240 1.11 -10.71 5.85
CA LEU A 240 -0.11 -10.96 5.06
C LEU A 240 -1.37 -10.68 5.88
N ALA A 241 -1.44 -11.18 7.12
CA ALA A 241 -2.60 -10.97 7.99
C ALA A 241 -2.86 -9.48 8.24
N VAL A 242 -1.81 -8.71 8.54
CA VAL A 242 -1.90 -7.25 8.74
C VAL A 242 -2.34 -6.54 7.47
N THR A 243 -1.68 -6.84 6.37
CA THR A 243 -1.97 -6.21 5.07
C THR A 243 -3.42 -6.47 4.65
N LEU A 244 -3.88 -7.72 4.75
CA LEU A 244 -5.26 -8.10 4.42
C LEU A 244 -6.27 -7.46 5.38
N SER A 245 -5.96 -7.37 6.67
CA SER A 245 -6.83 -6.73 7.66
C SER A 245 -7.01 -5.24 7.38
N VAL A 246 -5.93 -4.54 7.07
CA VAL A 246 -5.98 -3.11 6.74
C VAL A 246 -6.69 -2.90 5.40
N PHE A 247 -6.37 -3.71 4.38
CA PHE A 247 -7.07 -3.65 3.09
C PHE A 247 -8.58 -3.88 3.25
N GLY A 248 -8.98 -4.91 4.01
CA GLY A 248 -10.38 -5.19 4.32
C GLY A 248 -11.06 -4.04 5.07
N LEU A 249 -10.34 -3.34 5.95
CA LEU A 249 -10.84 -2.15 6.64
C LEU A 249 -11.10 -1.00 5.66
N TYR A 250 -10.16 -0.71 4.74
CA TYR A 250 -10.36 0.32 3.71
C TYR A 250 -11.55 -0.02 2.81
N GLU A 251 -11.69 -1.28 2.40
CA GLU A 251 -12.80 -1.73 1.57
C GLU A 251 -14.14 -1.62 2.31
N TRP A 252 -14.16 -2.01 3.59
CA TRP A 252 -15.36 -1.89 4.43
C TRP A 252 -15.81 -0.43 4.59
N ILE A 253 -14.87 0.48 4.86
CA ILE A 253 -15.13 1.92 4.93
C ILE A 253 -15.68 2.42 3.60
N GLY A 254 -15.07 2.03 2.47
CA GLY A 254 -15.50 2.43 1.14
C GLY A 254 -16.93 2.00 0.82
N ARG A 255 -17.27 0.76 1.13
CA ARG A 255 -18.63 0.22 0.93
C ARG A 255 -19.69 0.93 1.79
N LYS A 256 -19.32 1.30 3.02
CA LYS A 256 -20.23 2.05 3.90
C LYS A 256 -20.50 3.46 3.33
N TRP A 257 -19.47 4.17 2.88
CA TRP A 257 -19.62 5.48 2.28
C TRP A 257 -20.49 5.47 1.01
N THR A 258 -20.36 4.46 0.18
CA THR A 258 -21.17 4.32 -1.04
C THR A 258 -22.65 4.11 -0.70
N LYS A 259 -22.96 3.27 0.29
CA LYS A 259 -24.34 3.03 0.73
C LYS A 259 -24.99 4.26 1.35
N ASP A 260 -24.25 5.02 2.17
CA ASP A 260 -24.76 6.23 2.81
C ASP A 260 -24.99 7.36 1.79
N SER A 261 -24.21 7.40 0.68
CA SER A 261 -24.43 8.36 -0.41
C SER A 261 -25.62 8.00 -1.31
N GLU A 262 -25.93 6.72 -1.49
CA GLU A 262 -27.15 6.29 -2.23
C GLU A 262 -28.44 6.53 -1.40
N GLY A 263 -28.39 6.35 -0.07
CA GLY A 263 -29.55 6.61 0.81
C GLY A 263 -29.91 8.09 0.94
N GLY A 264 -28.92 8.98 0.92
CA GLY A 264 -29.14 10.44 1.06
C GLY A 264 -29.68 11.15 -0.20
N PHE A 265 -29.81 10.45 -1.34
CA PHE A 265 -30.44 11.01 -2.54
C PHE A 265 -31.97 10.79 -2.62
N TYR A 266 -32.53 10.01 -1.69
CA TYR A 266 -33.96 9.66 -1.68
C TYR A 266 -34.72 10.19 -0.45
N GLU A 267 -34.06 10.92 0.44
CA GLU A 267 -34.67 11.73 1.52
C GLU A 267 -34.59 13.24 1.17
#